data_88f56f6aff12cd0b062d1ea1e0e70d4b
#
_entry.id   88f56f6aff12cd0b062d1ea1e0e70d4b
#
_cell.length_a   1.000
_cell.length_b   1.000
_cell.length_c   1.000
_cell.angle_alpha   90.00
_cell.angle_beta   90.00
_cell.angle_gamma   90.00
#
_symmetry.space_group_name_H-M   'P 1'
#
loop_
_entity.id
_entity.type
_entity.pdbx_description
1 polymer ?
#
loop_
_entity_poly.entity_id
_entity_poly.type
_entity_poly.pdbx_seq_one_letter_code
_entity_poly.pdbx_strand_id
1 'polypeptide(L)'
;MTIFGIMGCMALLICGFAIRDSVHALSVMQYNDINRYDVLAVVNQEDFDASLQTLEEDTRISSVQPLSVDSVTVSSPASPNSETDTSSLGGTTSEAKESLQLFIVPDGASLSDFINTRTSADNPCELSDEGMLLTRNAAELLGIPEGGSAHVETSTLKQADVPVQYVIDNYLGNAAYL
;
A
#
# COMPACT_ATOMS: atom_id res chain seq x y z
N MET A 1 40.77 -3.29 -26.93
CA MET A 1 40.49 -3.02 -25.52
C MET A 1 39.77 -1.67 -25.27
N THR A 2 40.11 -0.58 -25.97
CA THR A 2 39.47 0.75 -25.80
C THR A 2 37.97 0.79 -26.13
N ILE A 3 37.51 0.05 -27.16
CA ILE A 3 36.12 0.04 -27.59
C ILE A 3 35.19 -0.51 -26.47
N PHE A 4 35.60 -1.62 -25.82
CA PHE A 4 34.83 -2.17 -24.70
C PHE A 4 34.76 -1.26 -23.48
N GLY A 5 35.83 -0.49 -23.22
CA GLY A 5 35.85 0.50 -22.14
C GLY A 5 34.87 1.64 -22.41
N ILE A 6 34.86 2.19 -23.61
CA ILE A 6 33.93 3.27 -23.99
C ILE A 6 32.49 2.79 -23.97
N MET A 7 32.22 1.58 -24.49
CA MET A 7 30.89 0.96 -24.47
C MET A 7 30.37 0.76 -23.03
N GLY A 8 31.24 0.28 -22.12
CA GLY A 8 30.90 0.11 -20.72
C GLY A 8 30.56 1.44 -20.02
N CYS A 9 31.38 2.48 -20.23
CA CYS A 9 31.11 3.80 -19.69
C CYS A 9 29.78 4.40 -20.19
N MET A 10 29.49 4.27 -21.50
CA MET A 10 28.24 4.76 -22.06
C MET A 10 27.02 3.99 -21.52
N ALA A 11 27.13 2.67 -21.40
CA ALA A 11 26.07 1.84 -20.80
C ALA A 11 25.77 2.26 -19.35
N LEU A 12 26.79 2.50 -18.54
CA LEU A 12 26.62 2.97 -17.15
C LEU A 12 25.99 4.35 -17.07
N LEU A 13 26.35 5.27 -17.98
CA LEU A 13 25.72 6.59 -18.03
C LEU A 13 24.24 6.49 -18.39
N ILE A 14 23.90 5.70 -19.40
CA ILE A 14 22.50 5.49 -19.80
C ILE A 14 21.71 4.86 -18.66
N CYS A 15 22.24 3.81 -18.01
CA CYS A 15 21.63 3.19 -16.83
C CYS A 15 21.41 4.20 -15.69
N GLY A 16 22.42 5.02 -15.39
CA GLY A 16 22.33 6.02 -14.33
C GLY A 16 21.23 7.05 -14.58
N PHE A 17 21.14 7.56 -15.80
CA PHE A 17 20.07 8.49 -16.18
C PHE A 17 18.68 7.81 -16.18
N ALA A 18 18.57 6.58 -16.69
CA ALA A 18 17.31 5.85 -16.69
C ALA A 18 16.79 5.59 -15.26
N ILE A 19 17.67 5.20 -14.34
CA ILE A 19 17.28 5.01 -12.92
C ILE A 19 16.84 6.34 -12.31
N ARG A 20 17.59 7.42 -12.51
CA ARG A 20 17.24 8.75 -12.01
C ARG A 20 15.87 9.19 -12.50
N ASP A 21 15.61 9.06 -13.79
CA ASP A 21 14.35 9.49 -14.40
C ASP A 21 13.18 8.61 -13.93
N SER A 22 13.39 7.31 -13.76
CA SER A 22 12.39 6.39 -13.21
C SER A 22 12.02 6.75 -11.76
N VAL A 23 13.01 6.99 -10.91
CA VAL A 23 12.77 7.37 -9.50
C VAL A 23 12.05 8.71 -9.42
N HIS A 24 12.43 9.68 -10.25
CA HIS A 24 11.75 10.98 -10.30
C HIS A 24 10.29 10.83 -10.76
N ALA A 25 10.04 10.04 -11.80
CA ALA A 25 8.70 9.80 -12.31
C ALA A 25 7.80 9.12 -11.26
N LEU A 26 8.30 8.12 -10.53
CA LEU A 26 7.57 7.47 -9.43
C LEU A 26 7.17 8.46 -8.34
N SER A 27 8.10 9.34 -7.94
CA SER A 27 7.81 10.36 -6.91
C SER A 27 6.71 11.33 -7.39
N VAL A 28 6.78 11.78 -8.64
CA VAL A 28 5.76 12.68 -9.21
C VAL A 28 4.41 11.99 -9.26
N MET A 29 4.33 10.75 -9.72
CA MET A 29 3.09 9.98 -9.78
C MET A 29 2.49 9.78 -8.39
N GLN A 30 3.32 9.41 -7.39
CA GLN A 30 2.84 9.17 -6.04
C GLN A 30 2.25 10.43 -5.41
N TYR A 31 2.95 11.56 -5.49
CA TYR A 31 2.56 12.76 -4.76
C TYR A 31 1.60 13.68 -5.52
N ASN A 32 1.50 13.58 -6.85
CA ASN A 32 0.57 14.38 -7.61
C ASN A 32 -0.71 13.62 -7.99
N ASP A 33 -0.59 12.31 -8.26
CA ASP A 33 -1.72 11.55 -8.80
C ASP A 33 -2.41 10.70 -7.72
N ILE A 34 -1.65 10.15 -6.74
CA ILE A 34 -2.21 9.28 -5.70
C ILE A 34 -2.53 10.06 -4.44
N ASN A 35 -1.54 10.76 -3.86
CA ASN A 35 -1.74 11.50 -2.63
C ASN A 35 -2.34 12.86 -2.94
N ARG A 36 -3.53 13.12 -2.41
CA ARG A 36 -4.22 14.41 -2.54
C ARG A 36 -4.10 15.28 -1.30
N TYR A 37 -3.59 14.71 -0.21
CA TYR A 37 -3.39 15.46 1.02
C TYR A 37 -2.06 16.22 0.99
N ASP A 38 -2.04 17.42 1.57
CA ASP A 38 -0.82 18.24 1.68
C ASP A 38 0.01 17.87 2.90
N VAL A 39 -0.64 17.45 3.99
CA VAL A 39 -0.01 17.17 5.28
C VAL A 39 -0.61 15.92 5.92
N LEU A 40 0.25 15.03 6.38
CA LEU A 40 -0.09 13.93 7.26
C LEU A 40 0.52 14.19 8.63
N ALA A 41 -0.32 14.39 9.64
CA ALA A 41 0.11 14.57 11.02
C ALA A 41 -0.10 13.30 11.83
N VAL A 42 0.93 12.84 12.51
CA VAL A 42 0.86 11.68 13.42
C VAL A 42 0.86 12.20 14.84
N VAL A 43 -0.19 11.92 15.59
CA VAL A 43 -0.37 12.33 16.98
C VAL A 43 -0.59 11.13 17.89
N ASN A 44 -0.27 11.28 19.17
CA ASN A 44 -0.58 10.25 20.15
C ASN A 44 -2.09 10.22 20.41
N GLN A 45 -2.60 9.04 20.76
CA GLN A 45 -4.03 8.86 21.04
C GLN A 45 -4.56 9.75 22.18
N GLU A 46 -3.71 10.07 23.17
CA GLU A 46 -4.08 10.93 24.31
C GLU A 46 -4.34 12.38 23.89
N ASP A 47 -3.61 12.88 22.86
CA ASP A 47 -3.69 14.25 22.39
C ASP A 47 -4.53 14.39 21.11
N PHE A 48 -5.17 13.31 20.67
CA PHE A 48 -5.85 13.26 19.38
C PHE A 48 -6.99 14.29 19.27
N ASP A 49 -7.90 14.31 20.25
CA ASP A 49 -9.08 15.18 20.23
C ASP A 49 -8.69 16.67 20.30
N ALA A 50 -7.70 17.01 21.13
CA ALA A 50 -7.19 18.37 21.24
C ALA A 50 -6.48 18.84 19.95
N SER A 51 -5.75 17.94 19.32
CA SER A 51 -5.07 18.21 18.05
C SER A 51 -6.06 18.37 16.93
N LEU A 52 -7.08 17.50 16.85
CA LEU A 52 -8.15 17.57 15.85
C LEU A 52 -8.89 18.89 15.94
N GLN A 53 -9.32 19.29 17.14
CA GLN A 53 -9.99 20.57 17.36
C GLN A 53 -9.12 21.76 16.92
N THR A 54 -7.83 21.73 17.25
CA THR A 54 -6.89 22.80 16.86
C THR A 54 -6.75 22.91 15.35
N LEU A 55 -6.74 21.77 14.63
CA LEU A 55 -6.65 21.74 13.18
C LEU A 55 -7.94 22.19 12.50
N GLU A 56 -9.11 21.83 13.05
CA GLU A 56 -10.42 22.25 12.54
C GLU A 56 -10.68 23.76 12.73
N GLU A 57 -10.14 24.36 13.80
CA GLU A 57 -10.24 25.79 14.07
C GLU A 57 -9.28 26.64 13.21
N ASP A 58 -8.26 26.04 12.58
CA ASP A 58 -7.30 26.78 11.76
C ASP A 58 -7.86 27.09 10.37
N THR A 59 -8.11 28.36 10.12
CA THR A 59 -8.69 28.87 8.84
C THR A 59 -7.81 28.60 7.60
N ARG A 60 -6.56 28.17 7.78
CA ARG A 60 -5.65 27.83 6.68
C ARG A 60 -5.86 26.40 6.20
N ILE A 61 -6.57 25.57 6.96
CA ILE A 61 -6.85 24.17 6.66
C ILE A 61 -8.24 24.09 6.04
N SER A 62 -8.32 23.50 4.86
CA SER A 62 -9.59 23.37 4.13
C SER A 62 -10.40 22.17 4.60
N SER A 63 -9.75 21.07 4.93
CA SER A 63 -10.38 19.84 5.44
C SER A 63 -9.40 19.02 6.26
N VAL A 64 -9.91 18.32 7.26
CA VAL A 64 -9.15 17.41 8.12
C VAL A 64 -9.87 16.07 8.10
N GLN A 65 -9.11 15.00 7.85
CA GLN A 65 -9.62 13.64 7.90
C GLN A 65 -8.91 12.86 9.00
N PRO A 66 -9.59 12.48 10.07
CA PRO A 66 -9.02 11.58 11.06
C PRO A 66 -8.87 10.17 10.49
N LEU A 67 -7.73 9.54 10.76
CA LEU A 67 -7.43 8.18 10.38
C LEU A 67 -6.81 7.46 11.57
N SER A 68 -7.01 6.15 11.66
CA SER A 68 -6.19 5.30 12.52
C SER A 68 -5.22 4.48 11.68
N VAL A 69 -3.98 4.39 12.11
CA VAL A 69 -2.94 3.61 11.41
C VAL A 69 -2.40 2.55 12.35
N ASP A 70 -2.46 1.30 11.94
CA ASP A 70 -1.87 0.18 12.66
C ASP A 70 -0.88 -0.57 11.75
N SER A 71 0.11 -1.20 12.37
CA SER A 71 1.03 -2.09 11.66
C SER A 71 0.50 -3.51 11.78
N VAL A 72 0.17 -4.11 10.65
CA VAL A 72 -0.43 -5.44 10.60
C VAL A 72 0.44 -6.40 9.79
N THR A 73 0.36 -7.66 10.13
CA THR A 73 0.92 -8.73 9.31
C THR A 73 -0.21 -9.38 8.53
N VAL A 74 -0.09 -9.39 7.22
CA VAL A 74 -1.06 -10.03 6.34
C VAL A 74 -0.47 -11.28 5.76
N SER A 75 -1.27 -12.33 5.72
CA SER A 75 -0.93 -13.59 5.08
C SER A 75 -2.04 -14.04 4.13
N SER A 76 -1.65 -14.79 3.12
CA SER A 76 -2.63 -15.46 2.27
C SER A 76 -3.25 -16.61 3.04
N PRO A 77 -4.59 -16.75 3.08
CA PRO A 77 -5.20 -17.95 3.60
C PRO A 77 -4.69 -19.13 2.77
N ALA A 78 -4.12 -20.14 3.44
CA ALA A 78 -3.58 -21.32 2.77
C ALA A 78 -4.66 -21.88 1.82
N SER A 79 -4.43 -21.78 0.52
CA SER A 79 -5.31 -22.41 -0.47
C SER A 79 -5.25 -23.93 -0.25
N PRO A 80 -6.35 -24.61 0.06
CA PRO A 80 -6.36 -26.06 0.27
C PRO A 80 -6.03 -26.85 -1.01
N ASN A 81 -5.78 -26.18 -2.14
CA ASN A 81 -5.51 -26.75 -3.45
C ASN A 81 -4.14 -26.37 -4.05
N SER A 82 -3.17 -25.95 -3.25
CA SER A 82 -1.79 -25.91 -3.71
C SER A 82 -1.28 -27.35 -3.82
N GLU A 83 -1.65 -28.02 -4.92
CA GLU A 83 -1.04 -29.28 -5.32
C GLU A 83 0.46 -29.05 -5.46
N THR A 84 1.17 -29.75 -4.66
CA THR A 84 2.60 -29.91 -4.52
C THR A 84 3.29 -30.03 -5.88
N ASP A 85 3.85 -28.96 -6.41
CA ASP A 85 4.87 -29.08 -7.42
C ASP A 85 6.20 -29.47 -6.71
N THR A 86 6.34 -30.78 -6.54
CA THR A 86 7.49 -31.46 -5.93
C THR A 86 8.73 -31.40 -6.85
N SER A 87 9.25 -30.20 -7.08
CA SER A 87 10.48 -30.02 -7.88
C SER A 87 11.53 -29.10 -7.26
N SER A 88 11.51 -28.88 -5.95
CA SER A 88 12.65 -28.25 -5.27
C SER A 88 12.92 -28.93 -3.94
N LEU A 89 14.12 -29.50 -3.83
CA LEU A 89 14.68 -30.01 -2.59
C LEU A 89 14.71 -28.92 -1.51
N GLY A 90 13.87 -29.04 -0.47
CA GLY A 90 14.02 -28.29 0.79
C GLY A 90 13.04 -27.15 1.02
N GLY A 91 11.83 -27.18 0.48
CA GLY A 91 10.82 -26.16 0.73
C GLY A 91 9.96 -26.47 1.97
N THR A 92 10.21 -25.84 3.08
CA THR A 92 9.16 -25.46 4.02
C THR A 92 8.17 -24.59 3.24
N THR A 93 6.91 -24.99 3.19
CA THR A 93 5.79 -24.16 2.72
C THR A 93 5.70 -22.96 3.68
N SER A 94 6.46 -21.92 3.38
CA SER A 94 6.39 -20.65 4.10
C SER A 94 5.14 -19.96 3.58
N GLU A 95 4.09 -19.88 4.38
CA GLU A 95 2.98 -18.96 4.12
C GLU A 95 3.59 -17.59 3.85
N ALA A 96 3.28 -17.01 2.71
CA ALA A 96 3.74 -15.66 2.41
C ALA A 96 3.13 -14.71 3.44
N LYS A 97 3.97 -14.07 4.23
CA LYS A 97 3.58 -13.09 5.25
C LYS A 97 4.26 -11.78 4.94
N GLU A 98 3.51 -10.71 4.94
CA GLU A 98 4.02 -9.37 4.68
C GLU A 98 3.51 -8.41 5.75
N SER A 99 4.42 -7.57 6.26
CA SER A 99 4.05 -6.50 7.19
C SER A 99 3.69 -5.25 6.39
N LEU A 100 2.51 -4.72 6.65
CA LEU A 100 2.01 -3.54 5.97
C LEU A 100 1.30 -2.58 6.94
N GLN A 101 1.08 -1.37 6.48
CA GLN A 101 0.31 -0.37 7.22
C GLN A 101 -1.17 -0.53 6.87
N LEU A 102 -1.99 -0.70 7.90
CA LEU A 102 -3.44 -0.71 7.78
C LEU A 102 -3.96 0.69 8.15
N PHE A 103 -4.59 1.33 7.20
CA PHE A 103 -5.30 2.59 7.40
C PHE A 103 -6.77 2.30 7.61
N ILE A 104 -7.26 2.65 8.80
CA ILE A 104 -8.67 2.48 9.17
C ILE A 104 -9.34 3.83 9.01
N VAL A 105 -10.31 3.88 8.11
CA VAL A 105 -11.08 5.07 7.78
C VAL A 105 -12.38 5.04 8.56
N PRO A 106 -12.76 6.11 9.29
CA PRO A 106 -14.03 6.15 10.00
C PRO A 106 -15.23 6.07 9.05
N ASP A 107 -16.32 5.46 9.51
CA ASP A 107 -17.57 5.38 8.77
C ASP A 107 -18.05 6.75 8.29
N GLY A 108 -18.37 6.83 7.00
CA GLY A 108 -18.86 8.06 6.38
C GLY A 108 -17.79 9.04 5.91
N ALA A 109 -16.51 8.71 6.07
CA ALA A 109 -15.41 9.49 5.52
C ALA A 109 -15.08 9.04 4.10
N SER A 110 -14.81 10.00 3.21
CA SER A 110 -14.43 9.72 1.82
C SER A 110 -12.91 9.59 1.70
N LEU A 111 -12.43 8.37 1.49
CA LEU A 111 -11.00 8.14 1.24
C LEU A 111 -10.54 8.81 -0.06
N SER A 112 -11.43 8.90 -1.06
CA SER A 112 -11.13 9.45 -2.39
C SER A 112 -10.78 10.95 -2.39
N ASP A 113 -11.14 11.68 -1.33
CA ASP A 113 -10.79 13.10 -1.19
C ASP A 113 -9.30 13.29 -0.83
N PHE A 114 -8.69 12.31 -0.19
CA PHE A 114 -7.32 12.36 0.32
C PHE A 114 -6.36 11.45 -0.44
N ILE A 115 -6.86 10.33 -0.96
CA ILE A 115 -6.08 9.36 -1.72
C ILE A 115 -6.87 8.98 -2.97
N ASN A 116 -6.21 9.07 -4.12
CA ASN A 116 -6.81 8.66 -5.37
C ASN A 116 -6.68 7.13 -5.50
N THR A 117 -7.74 6.42 -5.12
CA THR A 117 -7.80 4.98 -5.19
C THR A 117 -8.19 4.54 -6.61
N ARG A 118 -7.27 3.91 -7.32
CA ARG A 118 -7.49 3.40 -8.68
C ARG A 118 -6.98 1.98 -8.83
N THR A 119 -7.70 1.19 -9.61
CA THR A 119 -7.19 -0.10 -10.10
C THR A 119 -6.21 0.11 -11.25
N SER A 120 -5.51 -0.97 -11.65
CA SER A 120 -4.63 -0.95 -12.83
C SER A 120 -5.32 -0.59 -14.15
N ALA A 121 -6.63 -0.72 -14.21
CA ALA A 121 -7.44 -0.30 -15.35
C ALA A 121 -7.84 1.19 -15.29
N ASP A 122 -7.24 1.96 -14.37
CA ASP A 122 -7.53 3.38 -14.11
C ASP A 122 -9.00 3.64 -13.71
N ASN A 123 -9.68 2.63 -13.19
CA ASN A 123 -11.02 2.77 -12.66
C ASN A 123 -10.94 3.25 -11.21
N PRO A 124 -11.70 4.30 -10.84
CA PRO A 124 -11.79 4.73 -9.45
C PRO A 124 -12.46 3.64 -8.61
N CYS A 125 -11.92 3.39 -7.43
CA CYS A 125 -12.47 2.47 -6.46
C CYS A 125 -12.83 3.23 -5.20
N GLU A 126 -14.00 2.96 -4.66
CA GLU A 126 -14.40 3.49 -3.36
C GLU A 126 -14.26 2.39 -2.32
N LEU A 127 -13.81 2.77 -1.13
CA LEU A 127 -13.81 1.90 0.03
C LEU A 127 -15.25 1.65 0.44
N SER A 128 -15.61 0.39 0.66
CA SER A 128 -16.93 0.02 1.17
C SER A 128 -16.78 -0.93 2.36
N ASP A 129 -17.86 -1.06 3.13
CA ASP A 129 -17.92 -1.94 4.31
C ASP A 129 -17.77 -3.44 3.97
N GLU A 130 -17.69 -3.79 2.68
CA GLU A 130 -17.65 -5.18 2.22
C GLU A 130 -16.24 -5.78 2.24
N GLY A 131 -15.19 -4.97 2.37
CA GLY A 131 -13.83 -5.47 2.37
C GLY A 131 -12.77 -4.39 2.36
N MET A 132 -11.52 -4.80 2.26
CA MET A 132 -10.38 -3.90 2.24
C MET A 132 -9.86 -3.65 0.83
N LEU A 133 -9.22 -2.49 0.65
CA LEU A 133 -8.40 -2.21 -0.51
C LEU A 133 -6.95 -2.60 -0.19
N LEU A 134 -6.33 -3.39 -1.06
CA LEU A 134 -4.94 -3.84 -0.90
C LEU A 134 -4.07 -3.23 -2.00
N THR A 135 -2.87 -2.80 -1.67
CA THR A 135 -1.91 -2.32 -2.68
C THR A 135 -1.42 -3.48 -3.54
N ARG A 136 -1.21 -3.21 -4.84
CA ARG A 136 -0.79 -4.22 -5.83
C ARG A 136 0.46 -4.97 -5.41
N ASN A 137 1.48 -4.27 -4.94
CA ASN A 137 2.72 -4.91 -4.53
C ASN A 137 2.49 -5.92 -3.38
N ALA A 138 1.64 -5.58 -2.41
CA ALA A 138 1.28 -6.51 -1.33
C ALA A 138 0.46 -7.69 -1.86
N ALA A 139 -0.51 -7.44 -2.76
CA ALA A 139 -1.33 -8.47 -3.38
C ALA A 139 -0.49 -9.49 -4.17
N GLU A 140 0.48 -9.01 -4.95
CA GLU A 140 1.40 -9.86 -5.72
C GLU A 140 2.34 -10.67 -4.82
N LEU A 141 2.92 -10.05 -3.78
CA LEU A 141 3.80 -10.73 -2.83
C LEU A 141 3.07 -11.82 -2.04
N LEU A 142 1.81 -11.57 -1.69
CA LEU A 142 0.97 -12.51 -0.93
C LEU A 142 0.24 -13.50 -1.83
N GLY A 143 0.19 -13.26 -3.14
CA GLY A 143 -0.57 -14.07 -4.09
C GLY A 143 -2.10 -13.97 -3.88
N ILE A 144 -2.59 -12.84 -3.39
CA ILE A 144 -4.02 -12.60 -3.13
C ILE A 144 -4.62 -11.84 -4.30
N PRO A 145 -5.56 -12.45 -5.07
CA PRO A 145 -6.25 -11.76 -6.16
C PRO A 145 -7.38 -10.86 -5.64
N GLU A 146 -7.90 -9.99 -6.50
CA GLU A 146 -9.16 -9.27 -6.25
C GLU A 146 -10.30 -10.26 -5.97
N GLY A 147 -11.11 -9.98 -4.97
CA GLY A 147 -12.14 -10.88 -4.47
C GLY A 147 -11.63 -12.04 -3.63
N GLY A 148 -10.32 -12.10 -3.37
CA GLY A 148 -9.69 -13.05 -2.46
C GLY A 148 -9.95 -12.70 -1.00
N SER A 149 -9.43 -13.51 -0.08
CA SER A 149 -9.44 -13.24 1.35
C SER A 149 -8.01 -13.10 1.87
N ALA A 150 -7.81 -12.21 2.78
CA ALA A 150 -6.53 -11.99 3.45
C ALA A 150 -6.69 -12.25 4.95
N HIS A 151 -5.75 -12.97 5.51
CA HIS A 151 -5.66 -13.19 6.95
C HIS A 151 -4.82 -12.06 7.56
N VAL A 152 -5.46 -11.20 8.34
CA VAL A 152 -4.86 -10.00 8.94
C VAL A 152 -4.62 -10.25 10.42
N GLU A 153 -3.38 -10.09 10.86
CA GLU A 153 -2.97 -10.15 12.26
C GLU A 153 -2.48 -8.77 12.70
N THR A 154 -3.16 -8.19 13.68
CA THR A 154 -2.80 -6.87 14.22
C THR A 154 -1.64 -6.96 15.21
N SER A 155 -1.01 -5.81 15.54
CA SER A 155 0.05 -5.70 16.55
C SER A 155 -0.38 -6.25 17.93
N THR A 156 -1.69 -6.29 18.23
CA THR A 156 -2.27 -6.85 19.44
C THR A 156 -2.62 -8.33 19.35
N LEU A 157 -2.13 -9.05 18.33
CA LEU A 157 -2.39 -10.47 18.07
C LEU A 157 -3.88 -10.81 17.84
N LYS A 158 -4.69 -9.83 17.47
CA LYS A 158 -6.03 -10.11 16.99
C LYS A 158 -5.95 -10.51 15.52
N GLN A 159 -6.69 -11.53 15.17
CA GLN A 159 -6.71 -12.10 13.83
C GLN A 159 -8.11 -11.97 13.25
N ALA A 160 -8.19 -11.64 11.98
CA ALA A 160 -9.44 -11.59 11.23
C ALA A 160 -9.18 -11.94 9.77
N ASP A 161 -10.13 -12.62 9.15
CA ASP A 161 -10.14 -12.83 7.71
C ASP A 161 -10.96 -11.71 7.07
N VAL A 162 -10.32 -10.93 6.23
CA VAL A 162 -10.93 -9.78 5.57
C VAL A 162 -10.94 -10.02 4.05
N PRO A 163 -12.08 -9.87 3.38
CA PRO A 163 -12.12 -9.98 1.93
C PRO A 163 -11.38 -8.80 1.30
N VAL A 164 -10.61 -9.06 0.24
CA VAL A 164 -9.94 -8.05 -0.57
C VAL A 164 -10.89 -7.63 -1.68
N GLN A 165 -11.44 -6.43 -1.59
CA GLN A 165 -12.42 -5.94 -2.55
C GLN A 165 -11.75 -5.54 -3.86
N TYR A 166 -10.73 -4.68 -3.79
CA TYR A 166 -9.95 -4.23 -4.94
C TYR A 166 -8.46 -4.21 -4.66
N VAL A 167 -7.69 -4.38 -5.72
CA VAL A 167 -6.24 -4.18 -5.72
C VAL A 167 -5.94 -2.84 -6.37
N ILE A 168 -5.38 -1.91 -5.59
CA ILE A 168 -5.13 -0.53 -5.99
C ILE A 168 -3.65 -0.28 -6.31
N ASP A 169 -3.41 0.67 -7.20
CA ASP A 169 -2.06 1.10 -7.52
C ASP A 169 -1.54 2.06 -6.44
N ASN A 170 -0.42 1.68 -5.85
CA ASN A 170 0.38 2.53 -4.97
C ASN A 170 1.86 2.22 -5.25
N TYR A 171 2.65 3.25 -5.52
CA TYR A 171 4.04 3.09 -5.91
C TYR A 171 5.02 3.11 -4.74
N LEU A 172 4.60 3.62 -3.59
CA LEU A 172 5.44 3.72 -2.39
C LEU A 172 4.78 3.03 -1.21
N GLY A 173 5.39 1.91 -0.80
CA GLY A 173 5.00 1.16 0.39
C GLY A 173 3.86 0.17 0.17
N ASN A 174 3.74 -0.76 1.11
CA ASN A 174 2.67 -1.73 1.19
C ASN A 174 1.64 -1.22 2.19
N ALA A 175 0.40 -1.07 1.76
CA ALA A 175 -0.69 -0.57 2.59
C ALA A 175 -1.99 -1.32 2.31
N ALA A 176 -2.87 -1.32 3.31
CA ALA A 176 -4.25 -1.73 3.19
C ALA A 176 -5.16 -0.64 3.77
N TYR A 177 -6.35 -0.51 3.24
CA TYR A 177 -7.36 0.47 3.67
C TYR A 177 -8.65 -0.27 4.01
N LEU A 178 -9.19 0.01 5.19
CA LEU A 178 -10.38 -0.64 5.75
C LEU A 178 -11.31 0.42 6.35
#